data_edce1934cb4cd8eba86bc9f4ad0e6481
#
_entry.id   edce1934cb4cd8eba86bc9f4ad0e6481
#
_cell.length_a   1.000
_cell.length_b   1.000
_cell.length_c   1.000
_cell.angle_alpha   90.00
_cell.angle_beta   90.00
_cell.angle_gamma   90.00
#
_symmetry.space_group_name_H-M   'P 1'
#
loop_
_entity.id
_entity.type
_entity.pdbx_description
1 polymer ?
#
loop_
_entity_poly.entity_id
_entity_poly.type
_entity_poly.pdbx_seq_one_letter_code
_entity_poly.pdbx_strand_id
1 'polypeptide(L)'
;MSSSYEIMTRAMNILDGPGSIQERLASAYRTEVQYVGPEGLDEKMLETLEMINDELTSVEAEGDKDSIDMSTQMLSESDAQDLVNHIRGIYQYLSTHH
;
A
#
# COMPACT_ATOMS: atom_id res chain seq x y z
N MET A 1 4.98 19.54 1.94
CA MET A 1 5.07 18.09 1.68
C MET A 1 4.34 17.33 2.76
N SER A 2 3.69 16.25 2.37
CA SER A 2 2.96 15.42 3.35
C SER A 2 3.92 14.50 4.10
N SER A 3 3.70 14.36 5.40
CA SER A 3 4.44 13.38 6.20
C SER A 3 3.97 11.96 5.85
N SER A 4 4.78 10.96 6.21
CA SER A 4 4.39 9.57 6.01
C SER A 4 3.08 9.24 6.72
N TYR A 5 2.86 9.80 7.91
CA TYR A 5 1.60 9.63 8.64
C TYR A 5 0.41 10.17 7.84
N GLU A 6 0.55 11.38 7.28
CA GLU A 6 -0.53 11.98 6.48
C GLU A 6 -0.83 11.15 5.23
N ILE A 7 0.21 10.68 4.55
CA ILE A 7 0.06 9.83 3.37
C ILE A 7 -0.68 8.54 3.74
N MET A 8 -0.27 7.90 4.83
CA MET A 8 -0.91 6.66 5.26
C MET A 8 -2.35 6.88 5.73
N THR A 9 -2.66 8.03 6.31
CA THR A 9 -4.04 8.38 6.69
C THR A 9 -4.93 8.43 5.44
N ARG A 10 -4.46 9.07 4.37
CA ARG A 10 -5.22 9.11 3.11
C ARG A 10 -5.34 7.71 2.49
N ALA A 11 -4.28 6.91 2.56
CA ALA A 11 -4.32 5.54 2.07
C ALA A 11 -5.39 4.71 2.80
N MET A 12 -5.48 4.83 4.12
CA MET A 12 -6.50 4.11 4.90
C MET A 12 -7.91 4.54 4.51
N ASN A 13 -8.12 5.83 4.24
CA ASN A 13 -9.42 6.31 3.77
C ASN A 13 -9.81 5.66 2.43
N ILE A 14 -8.87 5.50 1.53
CA ILE A 14 -9.12 4.82 0.24
C ILE A 14 -9.44 3.34 0.47
N LEU A 15 -8.70 2.68 1.35
CA LEU A 15 -8.90 1.26 1.64
C LEU A 15 -10.24 0.98 2.31
N ASP A 16 -10.80 1.95 3.02
CA ASP A 16 -12.11 1.84 3.66
C ASP A 16 -13.27 2.25 2.73
N GLY A 17 -12.96 2.67 1.51
CA GLY A 17 -13.94 3.13 0.53
C GLY A 17 -14.59 2.01 -0.26
N PRO A 18 -15.35 2.36 -1.33
CA PRO A 18 -16.07 1.38 -2.15
C PRO A 18 -15.15 0.66 -3.14
N GLY A 19 -15.66 -0.42 -3.70
CA GLY A 19 -14.95 -1.22 -4.71
C GLY A 19 -14.41 -2.52 -4.15
N SER A 20 -13.85 -3.36 -5.03
CA SER A 20 -13.21 -4.60 -4.61
C SER A 20 -11.94 -4.29 -3.80
N ILE A 21 -11.50 -5.26 -3.02
CA ILE A 21 -10.27 -5.10 -2.23
C ILE A 21 -9.07 -4.87 -3.15
N GLN A 22 -9.02 -5.53 -4.32
CA GLN A 22 -7.95 -5.34 -5.29
C GLN A 22 -7.95 -3.91 -5.85
N GLU A 23 -9.13 -3.38 -6.19
CA GLU A 23 -9.27 -2.02 -6.70
C GLU A 23 -8.86 -0.98 -5.66
N ARG A 24 -9.30 -1.15 -4.43
CA ARG A 24 -8.95 -0.24 -3.33
C ARG A 24 -7.46 -0.28 -3.04
N LEU A 25 -6.87 -1.48 -3.04
CA LEU A 25 -5.44 -1.64 -2.81
C LEU A 25 -4.63 -0.96 -3.91
N ALA A 26 -5.00 -1.16 -5.18
CA ALA A 26 -4.32 -0.51 -6.30
C ALA A 26 -4.41 1.01 -6.19
N SER A 27 -5.59 1.54 -5.89
CA SER A 27 -5.81 2.97 -5.76
C SER A 27 -5.01 3.57 -4.59
N ALA A 28 -5.07 2.93 -3.42
CA ALA A 28 -4.34 3.40 -2.25
C ALA A 28 -2.83 3.39 -2.49
N TYR A 29 -2.32 2.34 -3.10
CA TYR A 29 -0.90 2.25 -3.39
C TYR A 29 -0.46 3.29 -4.42
N ARG A 30 -1.19 3.40 -5.53
CA ARG A 30 -0.84 4.31 -6.63
C ARG A 30 -0.83 5.77 -6.20
N THR A 31 -1.84 6.19 -5.41
CA THR A 31 -2.00 7.61 -5.08
C THR A 31 -1.29 8.01 -3.79
N GLU A 32 -1.01 7.07 -2.90
CA GLU A 32 -0.48 7.38 -1.57
C GLU A 32 0.73 6.54 -1.17
N VAL A 33 0.56 5.22 -1.01
CA VAL A 33 1.56 4.37 -0.35
C VAL A 33 2.92 4.37 -1.06
N GLN A 34 2.95 4.41 -2.39
CA GLN A 34 4.21 4.41 -3.12
C GLN A 34 5.09 5.64 -2.83
N TYR A 35 4.50 6.69 -2.27
CA TYR A 35 5.22 7.93 -1.95
C TYR A 35 5.68 7.99 -0.49
N VAL A 36 5.41 6.96 0.31
CA VAL A 36 5.88 6.91 1.69
C VAL A 36 7.39 6.71 1.69
N GLY A 37 8.10 7.63 2.34
CA GLY A 37 9.54 7.53 2.51
C GLY A 37 9.94 6.78 3.77
N PRO A 38 11.24 6.62 4.01
CA PRO A 38 11.73 5.85 5.17
C PRO A 38 11.66 6.60 6.50
N GLU A 39 11.37 7.89 6.48
CA GLU A 39 11.37 8.71 7.69
C GLU A 39 10.30 8.23 8.68
N GLY A 40 10.70 8.08 9.93
CA GLY A 40 9.81 7.70 11.01
C GLY A 40 9.53 6.20 11.10
N LEU A 41 10.15 5.38 10.24
CA LEU A 41 9.96 3.94 10.24
C LEU A 41 11.21 3.25 10.80
N ASP A 42 11.00 2.24 11.65
CA ASP A 42 12.10 1.39 12.10
C ASP A 42 12.43 0.33 11.04
N GLU A 43 13.46 -0.46 11.29
CA GLU A 43 13.94 -1.46 10.35
C GLU A 43 12.84 -2.45 9.94
N LYS A 44 12.04 -2.90 10.90
CA LYS A 44 10.95 -3.85 10.64
C LYS A 44 9.87 -3.25 9.75
N MET A 45 9.52 -1.99 10.00
CA MET A 45 8.52 -1.30 9.20
C MET A 45 9.03 -1.01 7.79
N LEU A 46 10.33 -0.70 7.66
CA LEU A 46 10.96 -0.53 6.36
C LEU A 46 10.93 -1.82 5.54
N GLU A 47 11.21 -2.96 6.17
CA GLU A 47 11.12 -4.26 5.51
C GLU A 47 9.70 -4.55 5.05
N THR A 48 8.71 -4.22 5.88
CA THR A 48 7.30 -4.38 5.52
C THR A 48 6.94 -3.51 4.32
N LEU A 49 7.39 -2.25 4.31
CA LEU A 49 7.14 -1.34 3.21
C LEU A 49 7.78 -1.85 1.91
N GLU A 50 9.01 -2.33 1.98
CA GLU A 50 9.70 -2.91 0.82
C GLU A 50 8.94 -4.12 0.27
N MET A 51 8.43 -4.97 1.15
CA MET A 51 7.65 -6.14 0.75
C MET A 51 6.37 -5.70 0.01
N ILE A 52 5.67 -4.69 0.52
CA ILE A 52 4.47 -4.15 -0.12
C ILE A 52 4.83 -3.62 -1.51
N ASN A 53 5.90 -2.83 -1.61
CA ASN A 53 6.35 -2.29 -2.90
C ASN A 53 6.67 -3.40 -3.91
N ASP A 54 7.38 -4.43 -3.47
CA ASP A 54 7.76 -5.55 -4.34
C ASP A 54 6.53 -6.31 -4.83
N GLU A 55 5.59 -6.61 -3.93
CA GLU A 55 4.37 -7.36 -4.28
C GLU A 55 3.47 -6.59 -5.26
N LEU A 56 3.36 -5.28 -5.08
CA LEU A 56 2.44 -4.47 -5.90
C LEU A 56 3.07 -3.98 -7.20
N THR A 57 4.33 -4.31 -7.44
CA THR A 57 5.01 -4.01 -8.71
C THR A 57 5.65 -5.25 -9.32
N SER A 58 5.26 -6.44 -8.86
CA SER A 58 5.89 -7.71 -9.24
C SER A 58 5.54 -8.17 -10.66
N VAL A 59 4.39 -7.77 -11.17
CA VAL A 59 3.92 -8.17 -12.51
C VAL A 59 4.15 -7.01 -13.48
N GLU A 60 4.74 -7.31 -14.63
CA GLU A 60 5.02 -6.29 -15.65
C GLU A 60 3.74 -5.68 -16.23
N ALA A 61 3.82 -4.39 -16.58
CA ALA A 61 2.73 -3.70 -17.26
C ALA A 61 2.38 -4.40 -18.57
N GLU A 62 1.09 -4.45 -18.89
CA GLU A 62 0.61 -5.09 -20.11
C GLU A 62 -0.56 -4.28 -20.69
N GLY A 63 -0.44 -3.92 -21.96
CA GLY A 63 -1.43 -3.11 -22.62
C GLY A 63 -1.54 -1.73 -21.99
N ASP A 64 -2.76 -1.31 -21.67
CA ASP A 64 -3.04 -0.05 -20.98
C ASP A 64 -3.06 -0.18 -19.45
N LYS A 65 -2.72 -1.38 -18.93
CA LYS A 65 -2.63 -1.62 -17.49
C LYS A 65 -1.20 -1.53 -17.02
N ASP A 66 -0.96 -0.78 -15.98
CA ASP A 66 0.39 -0.64 -15.41
C ASP A 66 0.72 -1.82 -14.47
N SER A 67 1.94 -1.82 -13.96
CA SER A 67 2.45 -2.88 -13.08
C SER A 67 1.60 -3.01 -11.81
N ILE A 68 1.11 -1.91 -11.26
CA ILE A 68 0.27 -1.93 -10.05
C ILE A 68 -1.05 -2.63 -10.34
N ASP A 69 -1.74 -2.26 -11.43
CA ASP A 69 -2.99 -2.90 -11.81
C ASP A 69 -2.80 -4.39 -12.07
N MET A 70 -1.76 -4.77 -12.80
CA MET A 70 -1.49 -6.17 -13.11
C MET A 70 -1.19 -6.95 -11.84
N SER A 71 -0.37 -6.41 -10.95
CA SER A 71 0.00 -7.09 -9.71
C SER A 71 -1.20 -7.29 -8.79
N THR A 72 -2.05 -6.26 -8.64
CA THR A 72 -3.23 -6.38 -7.77
C THR A 72 -4.28 -7.33 -8.33
N GLN A 73 -4.46 -7.38 -9.66
CA GLN A 73 -5.40 -8.31 -10.28
C GLN A 73 -4.99 -9.77 -10.11
N MET A 74 -3.70 -10.04 -9.95
CA MET A 74 -3.18 -11.39 -9.75
C MET A 74 -3.33 -11.86 -8.30
N LEU A 75 -3.68 -10.96 -7.38
CA LEU A 75 -3.84 -11.32 -5.97
C LEU A 75 -5.20 -11.95 -5.72
N SER A 76 -5.22 -13.00 -4.90
CA SER A 76 -6.47 -13.49 -4.33
C SER A 76 -7.01 -12.46 -3.35
N GLU A 77 -8.28 -12.58 -2.99
CA GLU A 77 -8.88 -11.71 -1.98
C GLU A 77 -8.14 -11.83 -0.64
N SER A 78 -7.75 -13.05 -0.28
CA SER A 78 -6.99 -13.30 0.95
C SER A 78 -5.62 -12.63 0.93
N ASP A 79 -4.89 -12.76 -0.17
CA ASP A 79 -3.56 -12.15 -0.30
C ASP A 79 -3.65 -10.62 -0.30
N ALA A 80 -4.66 -10.06 -0.97
CA ALA A 80 -4.90 -8.62 -0.96
C ALA A 80 -5.21 -8.14 0.46
N GLN A 81 -6.01 -8.90 1.22
CA GLN A 81 -6.32 -8.56 2.61
C GLN A 81 -5.06 -8.57 3.48
N ASP A 82 -4.16 -9.52 3.27
CA ASP A 82 -2.88 -9.55 4.00
C ASP A 82 -2.07 -8.29 3.76
N LEU A 83 -2.00 -7.82 2.50
CA LEU A 83 -1.31 -6.57 2.18
C LEU A 83 -1.98 -5.37 2.83
N VAL A 84 -3.31 -5.31 2.83
CA VAL A 84 -4.05 -4.26 3.53
C VAL A 84 -3.71 -4.26 5.01
N ASN A 85 -3.61 -5.44 5.63
CA ASN A 85 -3.25 -5.55 7.04
C ASN A 85 -1.82 -5.06 7.31
N HIS A 86 -0.89 -5.32 6.41
CA HIS A 86 0.47 -4.79 6.52
C HIS A 86 0.52 -3.27 6.38
N ILE A 87 -0.24 -2.72 5.45
CA ILE A 87 -0.36 -1.25 5.28
C ILE A 87 -0.94 -0.64 6.56
N ARG A 88 -1.98 -1.26 7.11
CA ARG A 88 -2.59 -0.81 8.36
C ARG A 88 -1.60 -0.86 9.52
N GLY A 89 -0.75 -1.88 9.55
CA GLY A 89 0.32 -2.00 10.56
C GLY A 89 1.30 -0.84 10.53
N ILE A 90 1.71 -0.42 9.33
CA ILE A 90 2.58 0.75 9.16
C ILE A 90 1.85 2.02 9.63
N TYR A 91 0.59 2.18 9.26
CA TYR A 91 -0.22 3.32 9.69
C TYR A 91 -0.31 3.39 11.21
N GLN A 92 -0.60 2.26 11.87
CA GLN A 92 -0.68 2.20 13.33
C GLN A 92 0.65 2.53 13.99
N TYR A 93 1.75 2.05 13.42
CA TYR A 93 3.09 2.39 13.93
C TYR A 93 3.33 3.90 13.86
N LEU A 94 3.06 4.51 12.72
CA LEU A 94 3.23 5.95 12.54
C LEU A 94 2.31 6.75 13.45
N SER A 95 1.09 6.29 13.66
CA SER A 95 0.11 6.91 14.55
C SER A 95 0.59 6.92 16.00
N THR A 96 1.24 5.84 16.43
CA THR A 96 1.76 5.71 17.80
C THR A 96 3.05 6.51 18.00
N HIS A 97 3.87 6.61 16.97
CA HIS A 97 5.19 7.26 17.04
C HIS A 97 5.23 8.63 16.36
N HIS A 98 4.06 9.16 16.06
CA HIS A 98 3.93 10.46 15.37
C HIS A 98 4.27 11.64 16.28
#